data_bfec490b88fe940172fbcbcd46da4815
#
_entry.id   bfec490b88fe940172fbcbcd46da4815
#
_cell.length_a   1.000
_cell.length_b   1.000
_cell.length_c   1.000
_cell.angle_alpha   90.00
_cell.angle_beta   90.00
_cell.angle_gamma   90.00
#
_symmetry.space_group_name_H-M   'P 1'
#
loop_
_entity.id
_entity.type
_entity.pdbx_description
1 polymer ?
#
loop_
_entity_poly.entity_id
_entity_poly.type
_entity_poly.pdbx_seq_one_letter_code
_entity_poly.pdbx_strand_id
1 'polypeptide(L)'
;MSAQSVPPTGVGRSRCVYSSLFLFVFIAFAVQARAAAAKPTNTECLACHSDPTLTHEVNGKQKSLAVDEKKFDASIHSSFTCVDCHEDLKTAPHDATPAKVPCAKCHSDADQAYSHSTHAEAIKNRHNGDAPTCTACHGGAHEILPPSDEKSKVYRSNIPATCATCHDKKYVMEAAGLSSTTFSNYETSVHGKAVAAGSMKAAVCTDCHGSHEILTAADPKSTIYRPNVPQTCAKCHESERAEFMQSIHGQSMARGNWQAPVCVDCHGIHTIKASTDPTSSVYGQNLARATCANCHESMRMGQDYGFAGRRATTYMASYHGLASKLGSTVVANCASCHGAHNILP
;
A
#
# COMPACT_ATOMS: atom_id res chain seq x y z
N MET A 1 -28.40 -20.52 -73.97
CA MET A 1 -29.68 -20.86 -74.69
C MET A 1 -30.71 -19.87 -74.11
N SER A 2 -30.90 -18.75 -74.83
CA SER A 2 -32.00 -18.53 -75.77
C SER A 2 -33.35 -18.48 -75.02
N ALA A 3 -34.22 -17.52 -75.11
CA ALA A 3 -34.47 -16.38 -75.98
C ALA A 3 -35.58 -15.59 -75.30
N GLN A 4 -35.57 -14.26 -75.29
CA GLN A 4 -36.37 -13.36 -76.12
C GLN A 4 -37.89 -13.67 -76.17
N SER A 5 -38.74 -12.69 -75.78
CA SER A 5 -39.34 -11.84 -76.77
C SER A 5 -40.40 -10.87 -76.15
N VAL A 6 -40.44 -9.70 -76.74
CA VAL A 6 -41.23 -8.45 -76.61
C VAL A 6 -42.49 -8.54 -77.51
N PRO A 7 -43.34 -7.49 -77.55
CA PRO A 7 -44.64 -7.12 -76.94
C PRO A 7 -45.82 -7.28 -77.94
N PRO A 8 -46.99 -6.63 -77.85
CA PRO A 8 -47.21 -5.20 -78.13
C PRO A 8 -48.48 -4.52 -77.51
N THR A 9 -48.45 -3.20 -77.53
CA THR A 9 -49.35 -2.10 -77.92
C THR A 9 -50.86 -2.16 -77.60
N GLY A 10 -51.33 -1.02 -77.18
CA GLY A 10 -52.67 -0.54 -77.61
C GLY A 10 -53.39 0.47 -76.69
N VAL A 11 -53.20 1.73 -76.94
CA VAL A 11 -54.13 2.83 -77.15
C VAL A 11 -55.46 2.93 -76.33
N GLY A 12 -55.66 4.07 -75.73
CA GLY A 12 -57.03 4.52 -75.44
C GLY A 12 -57.14 5.74 -74.51
N ARG A 13 -57.37 6.87 -75.03
CA ARG A 13 -57.64 8.20 -74.40
C ARG A 13 -58.85 8.14 -73.46
N SER A 14 -58.84 8.87 -72.33
CA SER A 14 -59.85 9.94 -72.10
C SER A 14 -59.49 10.82 -70.89
N ARG A 15 -59.66 12.08 -71.06
CA ARG A 15 -59.48 13.17 -70.06
C ARG A 15 -60.69 13.12 -69.11
N CYS A 16 -60.42 13.24 -67.81
CA CYS A 16 -61.38 13.87 -66.90
C CYS A 16 -60.61 14.65 -65.83
N VAL A 17 -60.82 15.99 -65.85
CA VAL A 17 -60.30 16.94 -64.94
C VAL A 17 -61.10 16.86 -63.64
N TYR A 18 -60.50 16.53 -62.55
CA TYR A 18 -61.01 16.87 -61.22
C TYR A 18 -59.97 17.59 -60.44
N SER A 19 -60.24 18.87 -60.19
CA SER A 19 -59.55 19.78 -59.31
C SER A 19 -59.83 19.35 -57.90
N SER A 20 -58.83 18.74 -57.21
CA SER A 20 -58.93 18.43 -55.81
C SER A 20 -57.92 19.27 -55.07
N LEU A 21 -58.43 20.24 -54.35
CA LEU A 21 -57.76 21.10 -53.41
C LEU A 21 -57.15 20.24 -52.28
N PHE A 22 -55.86 19.97 -52.35
CA PHE A 22 -55.16 19.32 -51.23
C PHE A 22 -54.77 20.41 -50.21
N LEU A 23 -55.54 20.44 -49.14
CA LEU A 23 -55.26 21.18 -47.91
C LEU A 23 -54.06 20.53 -47.20
N PHE A 24 -52.84 21.04 -47.39
CA PHE A 24 -51.68 20.62 -46.63
C PHE A 24 -51.78 21.15 -45.19
N VAL A 25 -52.23 20.31 -44.27
CA VAL A 25 -52.11 20.55 -42.84
C VAL A 25 -50.67 20.27 -42.46
N PHE A 26 -49.85 21.33 -42.33
CA PHE A 26 -48.55 21.25 -41.70
C PHE A 26 -48.73 21.04 -40.22
N ILE A 27 -48.66 19.77 -39.75
CA ILE A 27 -48.47 19.46 -38.33
C ILE A 27 -47.02 19.80 -37.99
N ALA A 28 -46.80 20.98 -37.42
CA ALA A 28 -45.53 21.36 -36.84
C ALA A 28 -45.30 20.50 -35.58
N PHE A 29 -44.55 19.40 -35.72
CA PHE A 29 -43.97 18.71 -34.58
C PHE A 29 -42.97 19.65 -33.93
N ALA A 30 -43.40 20.39 -32.88
CA ALA A 30 -42.49 21.05 -31.98
C ALA A 30 -41.71 19.97 -31.22
N VAL A 31 -40.54 19.61 -31.74
CA VAL A 31 -39.55 18.88 -30.96
C VAL A 31 -39.11 19.80 -29.83
N GLN A 32 -39.74 19.66 -28.67
CA GLN A 32 -39.25 20.26 -27.44
C GLN A 32 -37.93 19.57 -27.14
N ALA A 33 -36.85 20.20 -27.55
CA ALA A 33 -35.53 19.86 -27.04
C ALA A 33 -35.59 20.07 -25.50
N ARG A 34 -35.72 18.96 -24.77
CA ARG A 34 -35.55 18.98 -23.32
C ARG A 34 -34.12 19.40 -23.11
N ALA A 35 -33.90 20.68 -22.76
CA ALA A 35 -32.61 21.12 -22.28
C ALA A 35 -32.22 20.20 -21.12
N ALA A 36 -31.13 19.48 -21.27
CA ALA A 36 -30.58 18.70 -20.17
C ALA A 36 -30.38 19.69 -19.01
N ALA A 37 -30.98 19.38 -17.86
CA ALA A 37 -30.82 20.23 -16.69
C ALA A 37 -29.31 20.41 -16.42
N ALA A 38 -28.86 21.65 -16.28
CA ALA A 38 -27.46 21.94 -15.99
C ALA A 38 -27.10 21.25 -14.67
N LYS A 39 -25.92 20.63 -14.63
CA LYS A 39 -25.42 19.98 -13.41
C LYS A 39 -25.25 21.06 -12.31
N PRO A 40 -25.52 20.73 -11.03
CA PRO A 40 -25.28 21.63 -9.93
C PRO A 40 -23.79 22.07 -9.89
N THR A 41 -23.57 23.32 -9.54
CA THR A 41 -22.23 23.90 -9.37
C THR A 41 -21.72 23.71 -7.94
N ASN A 42 -20.41 23.82 -7.74
CA ASN A 42 -19.79 23.76 -6.41
C ASN A 42 -20.37 24.85 -5.49
N THR A 43 -20.61 26.05 -6.00
CA THR A 43 -21.19 27.17 -5.24
C THR A 43 -22.59 26.84 -4.72
N GLU A 44 -23.44 26.18 -5.51
CA GLU A 44 -24.77 25.75 -5.08
C GLU A 44 -24.69 24.69 -3.98
N CYS A 45 -23.75 23.77 -4.07
CA CYS A 45 -23.53 22.76 -3.03
C CYS A 45 -23.01 23.38 -1.73
N LEU A 46 -21.99 24.24 -1.83
CA LEU A 46 -21.36 24.92 -0.70
C LEU A 46 -22.26 25.92 -0.01
N ALA A 47 -23.33 26.42 -0.66
CA ALA A 47 -24.33 27.28 0.01
C ALA A 47 -24.91 26.64 1.29
N CYS A 48 -24.98 25.30 1.36
CA CYS A 48 -25.38 24.56 2.56
C CYS A 48 -24.19 23.81 3.18
N HIS A 49 -23.36 23.15 2.38
CA HIS A 49 -22.29 22.29 2.87
C HIS A 49 -21.07 23.04 3.43
N SER A 50 -21.00 24.37 3.35
CA SER A 50 -20.00 25.17 4.09
C SER A 50 -20.39 25.43 5.54
N ASP A 51 -21.65 25.16 5.94
CA ASP A 51 -22.10 25.33 7.32
C ASP A 51 -21.54 24.22 8.22
N PRO A 52 -20.66 24.56 9.20
CA PRO A 52 -20.07 23.57 10.09
C PRO A 52 -21.08 22.88 11.02
N THR A 53 -22.30 23.44 11.15
CA THR A 53 -23.38 22.87 11.97
C THR A 53 -24.23 21.87 11.21
N LEU A 54 -24.07 21.77 9.88
CA LEU A 54 -24.83 20.84 9.06
C LEU A 54 -24.44 19.40 9.39
N THR A 55 -25.40 18.66 9.93
CA THR A 55 -25.21 17.27 10.35
C THR A 55 -26.33 16.37 9.86
N HIS A 56 -26.04 15.08 9.76
CA HIS A 56 -27.02 14.04 9.50
C HIS A 56 -26.83 12.90 10.49
N GLU A 57 -27.94 12.34 10.98
CA GLU A 57 -27.89 11.22 11.92
C GLU A 57 -27.73 9.89 11.21
N VAL A 58 -26.68 9.14 11.59
CA VAL A 58 -26.41 7.79 11.10
C VAL A 58 -26.22 6.85 12.30
N ASN A 59 -27.09 5.89 12.45
CA ASN A 59 -27.05 4.91 13.56
C ASN A 59 -26.97 5.57 14.96
N GLY A 60 -27.75 6.61 15.19
CA GLY A 60 -27.79 7.34 16.47
C GLY A 60 -26.61 8.28 16.72
N LYS A 61 -25.75 8.48 15.72
CA LYS A 61 -24.60 9.41 15.81
C LYS A 61 -24.76 10.55 14.82
N GLN A 62 -24.52 11.77 15.27
CA GLN A 62 -24.48 12.94 14.39
C GLN A 62 -23.18 12.92 13.60
N LYS A 63 -23.30 12.93 12.28
CA LYS A 63 -22.19 12.99 11.32
C LYS A 63 -22.21 14.35 10.62
N SER A 64 -21.10 15.07 10.65
CA SER A 64 -20.96 16.31 9.91
C SER A 64 -21.05 16.06 8.41
N LEU A 65 -21.80 16.90 7.72
CA LEU A 65 -21.90 16.99 6.28
C LEU A 65 -21.18 18.24 5.73
N ALA A 66 -20.54 19.02 6.62
CA ALA A 66 -19.81 20.21 6.25
C ALA A 66 -18.56 19.85 5.44
N VAL A 67 -18.30 20.65 4.41
CA VAL A 67 -17.08 20.62 3.59
C VAL A 67 -16.32 21.91 3.87
N ASP A 68 -15.08 21.78 4.32
CA ASP A 68 -14.17 22.93 4.46
C ASP A 68 -13.66 23.31 3.06
N GLU A 69 -14.19 24.41 2.53
CA GLU A 69 -13.85 24.89 1.18
C GLU A 69 -12.35 25.15 1.01
N LYS A 70 -11.68 25.70 2.02
CA LYS A 70 -10.22 25.94 1.96
C LYS A 70 -9.42 24.67 1.88
N LYS A 71 -9.86 23.62 2.58
CA LYS A 71 -9.21 22.31 2.51
C LYS A 71 -9.49 21.63 1.18
N PHE A 72 -10.72 21.76 0.64
CA PHE A 72 -11.05 21.25 -0.67
C PHE A 72 -10.23 21.93 -1.75
N ASP A 73 -10.12 23.24 -1.73
CA ASP A 73 -9.31 24.03 -2.69
C ASP A 73 -7.81 23.70 -2.63
N ALA A 74 -7.33 23.31 -1.43
CA ALA A 74 -5.95 22.85 -1.25
C ALA A 74 -5.74 21.37 -1.62
N SER A 75 -6.82 20.62 -1.85
CA SER A 75 -6.74 19.18 -2.13
C SER A 75 -6.27 18.89 -3.55
N ILE A 76 -5.76 17.68 -3.75
CA ILE A 76 -5.40 17.18 -5.09
C ILE A 76 -6.62 17.10 -6.04
N HIS A 77 -7.84 17.12 -5.49
CA HIS A 77 -9.10 17.04 -6.22
C HIS A 77 -9.78 18.40 -6.45
N SER A 78 -9.15 19.51 -6.12
CA SER A 78 -9.72 20.88 -6.21
C SER A 78 -10.23 21.27 -7.61
N SER A 79 -9.69 20.65 -8.66
CA SER A 79 -10.11 20.90 -10.05
C SER A 79 -11.42 20.21 -10.45
N PHE A 80 -11.96 19.31 -9.63
CA PHE A 80 -13.20 18.60 -9.89
C PHE A 80 -14.41 19.35 -9.32
N THR A 81 -15.57 19.13 -9.95
CA THR A 81 -16.85 19.58 -9.39
C THR A 81 -17.37 18.51 -8.40
N CYS A 82 -18.23 18.95 -7.45
CA CYS A 82 -18.83 18.04 -6.48
C CYS A 82 -19.53 16.86 -7.19
N VAL A 83 -20.23 17.13 -8.29
CA VAL A 83 -20.98 16.12 -9.05
C VAL A 83 -20.13 15.25 -9.98
N ASP A 84 -18.84 15.50 -10.09
CA ASP A 84 -17.94 14.55 -10.78
C ASP A 84 -17.68 13.32 -9.90
N CYS A 85 -17.79 13.48 -8.59
CA CYS A 85 -17.72 12.39 -7.62
C CYS A 85 -19.12 11.95 -7.15
N HIS A 86 -20.01 12.89 -6.84
CA HIS A 86 -21.39 12.66 -6.41
C HIS A 86 -22.35 12.64 -7.61
N GLU A 87 -22.11 11.72 -8.54
CA GLU A 87 -22.81 11.67 -9.84
C GLU A 87 -24.32 11.36 -9.76
N ASP A 88 -24.74 10.78 -8.65
CA ASP A 88 -26.14 10.49 -8.35
C ASP A 88 -26.94 11.78 -8.01
N LEU A 89 -26.28 12.85 -7.61
CA LEU A 89 -26.91 14.13 -7.33
C LEU A 89 -27.10 14.94 -8.61
N LYS A 90 -28.37 15.19 -8.97
CA LYS A 90 -28.74 15.88 -10.22
C LYS A 90 -29.26 17.30 -9.98
N THR A 91 -29.61 17.64 -8.75
CA THR A 91 -30.15 18.94 -8.36
C THR A 91 -29.57 19.40 -7.03
N ALA A 92 -29.55 20.71 -6.81
CA ALA A 92 -29.30 21.32 -5.51
C ALA A 92 -30.48 22.29 -5.26
N PRO A 93 -31.18 22.22 -4.11
CA PRO A 93 -30.99 21.23 -3.01
C PRO A 93 -31.42 19.82 -3.41
N HIS A 94 -31.06 18.83 -2.59
CA HIS A 94 -31.40 17.42 -2.76
C HIS A 94 -31.87 16.79 -1.43
N ASP A 95 -32.81 15.85 -1.51
CA ASP A 95 -33.31 15.12 -0.34
C ASP A 95 -32.62 13.74 -0.20
N ALA A 96 -32.03 13.22 -1.29
CA ALA A 96 -31.40 11.93 -1.28
C ALA A 96 -30.01 11.96 -0.64
N THR A 97 -29.73 10.98 0.22
CA THR A 97 -28.35 10.73 0.68
C THR A 97 -27.54 10.20 -0.50
N PRO A 98 -26.40 10.85 -0.84
CA PRO A 98 -25.60 10.40 -1.97
C PRO A 98 -25.01 9.02 -1.72
N ALA A 99 -24.84 8.26 -2.79
CA ALA A 99 -24.14 6.98 -2.74
C ALA A 99 -22.68 7.18 -2.32
N LYS A 100 -22.08 6.13 -1.75
CA LYS A 100 -20.65 6.16 -1.43
C LYS A 100 -19.84 6.26 -2.73
N VAL A 101 -19.00 7.29 -2.83
CA VAL A 101 -18.14 7.50 -3.99
C VAL A 101 -17.07 6.41 -4.06
N PRO A 102 -16.99 5.64 -5.17
CA PRO A 102 -15.95 4.65 -5.35
C PRO A 102 -14.67 5.29 -5.88
N CYS A 103 -13.60 5.29 -5.09
CA CYS A 103 -12.27 5.78 -5.52
C CYS A 103 -11.76 5.03 -6.76
N ALA A 104 -12.10 3.75 -6.88
CA ALA A 104 -11.76 2.87 -8.00
C ALA A 104 -12.13 3.41 -9.38
N LYS A 105 -13.10 4.31 -9.47
CA LYS A 105 -13.55 4.87 -10.74
C LYS A 105 -12.43 5.60 -11.50
N CYS A 106 -11.55 6.27 -10.77
CA CYS A 106 -10.39 6.98 -11.32
C CYS A 106 -9.06 6.34 -10.91
N HIS A 107 -9.04 5.63 -9.76
CA HIS A 107 -7.86 5.01 -9.18
C HIS A 107 -7.95 3.47 -9.23
N SER A 108 -8.27 2.92 -10.41
CA SER A 108 -8.49 1.47 -10.62
C SER A 108 -7.29 0.62 -10.20
N ASP A 109 -6.07 1.05 -10.55
CA ASP A 109 -4.85 0.29 -10.27
C ASP A 109 -4.54 0.24 -8.77
N ALA A 110 -4.73 1.36 -8.06
CA ALA A 110 -4.57 1.42 -6.62
C ALA A 110 -5.65 0.60 -5.89
N ASP A 111 -6.89 0.62 -6.38
CA ASP A 111 -7.98 -0.18 -5.83
C ASP A 111 -7.74 -1.68 -6.08
N GLN A 112 -7.30 -2.05 -7.27
CA GLN A 112 -6.93 -3.43 -7.59
C GLN A 112 -5.81 -3.92 -6.67
N ALA A 113 -4.73 -3.18 -6.53
CA ALA A 113 -3.64 -3.51 -5.62
C ALA A 113 -4.11 -3.62 -4.17
N TYR A 114 -4.90 -2.63 -3.69
CA TYR A 114 -5.47 -2.67 -2.35
C TYR A 114 -6.40 -3.88 -2.15
N SER A 115 -7.18 -4.27 -3.15
CA SER A 115 -8.13 -5.38 -3.07
C SER A 115 -7.49 -6.74 -2.76
N HIS A 116 -6.20 -6.90 -3.05
CA HIS A 116 -5.37 -8.07 -2.73
C HIS A 116 -4.63 -7.94 -1.39
N SER A 117 -4.71 -6.78 -0.74
CA SER A 117 -3.99 -6.53 0.51
C SER A 117 -4.60 -7.25 1.72
N THR A 118 -3.78 -7.48 2.73
CA THR A 118 -4.20 -7.98 4.04
C THR A 118 -5.28 -7.10 4.69
N HIS A 119 -5.24 -5.78 4.43
CA HIS A 119 -6.24 -4.84 4.93
C HIS A 119 -7.60 -5.06 4.27
N ALA A 120 -7.65 -5.21 2.95
CA ALA A 120 -8.89 -5.51 2.23
C ALA A 120 -9.44 -6.90 2.61
N GLU A 121 -8.57 -7.89 2.78
CA GLU A 121 -8.96 -9.21 3.26
C GLU A 121 -9.60 -9.16 4.65
N ALA A 122 -9.06 -8.35 5.56
CA ALA A 122 -9.62 -8.16 6.89
C ALA A 122 -11.05 -7.60 6.85
N ILE A 123 -11.34 -6.69 5.91
CA ILE A 123 -12.70 -6.17 5.70
C ILE A 123 -13.62 -7.25 5.13
N LYS A 124 -13.19 -7.95 4.08
CA LYS A 124 -14.01 -8.91 3.32
C LYS A 124 -14.32 -10.18 4.13
N ASN A 125 -13.28 -10.78 4.67
CA ASN A 125 -13.35 -12.14 5.21
C ASN A 125 -13.49 -12.18 6.73
N ARG A 126 -12.96 -11.19 7.43
CA ARG A 126 -13.02 -11.11 8.90
C ARG A 126 -14.06 -10.13 9.40
N HIS A 127 -14.76 -9.43 8.49
CA HIS A 127 -15.74 -8.39 8.79
C HIS A 127 -15.22 -7.36 9.80
N ASN A 128 -13.92 -7.08 9.74
CA ASN A 128 -13.27 -6.13 10.64
C ASN A 128 -13.52 -4.70 10.14
N GLY A 129 -14.50 -4.04 10.73
CA GLY A 129 -14.84 -2.65 10.40
C GLY A 129 -13.75 -1.63 10.76
N ASP A 130 -12.76 -2.02 11.56
CA ASP A 130 -11.62 -1.17 11.95
C ASP A 130 -10.46 -1.26 10.95
N ALA A 131 -10.50 -2.20 9.99
CA ALA A 131 -9.46 -2.28 8.97
C ALA A 131 -9.49 -1.05 8.05
N PRO A 132 -8.31 -0.48 7.70
CA PRO A 132 -8.24 0.81 7.02
C PRO A 132 -8.74 0.73 5.58
N THR A 133 -9.50 1.74 5.16
CA THR A 133 -9.83 2.02 3.76
C THR A 133 -8.93 3.14 3.22
N CYS A 134 -9.11 3.53 1.97
CA CYS A 134 -8.31 4.58 1.32
C CYS A 134 -8.16 5.85 2.17
N THR A 135 -9.26 6.34 2.73
CA THR A 135 -9.28 7.59 3.51
C THR A 135 -8.59 7.49 4.88
N ALA A 136 -8.37 6.30 5.40
CA ALA A 136 -7.62 6.13 6.64
C ALA A 136 -6.16 6.57 6.47
N CYS A 137 -5.57 6.23 5.33
CA CYS A 137 -4.19 6.57 4.99
C CYS A 137 -4.08 7.94 4.30
N HIS A 138 -4.98 8.26 3.37
CA HIS A 138 -4.87 9.45 2.54
C HIS A 138 -5.54 10.71 3.12
N GLY A 139 -6.41 10.55 4.12
CA GLY A 139 -7.22 11.64 4.66
C GLY A 139 -8.65 11.64 4.12
N GLY A 140 -9.46 12.59 4.59
CA GLY A 140 -10.85 12.76 4.12
C GLY A 140 -10.90 13.08 2.63
N ALA A 141 -11.91 12.57 1.91
CA ALA A 141 -12.00 12.70 0.47
C ALA A 141 -11.93 14.15 -0.05
N HIS A 142 -12.40 15.11 0.74
CA HIS A 142 -12.39 16.54 0.39
C HIS A 142 -11.10 17.28 0.78
N GLU A 143 -10.11 16.59 1.40
CA GLU A 143 -8.90 17.21 1.94
C GLU A 143 -7.62 16.41 1.65
N ILE A 144 -7.67 15.52 0.65
CA ILE A 144 -6.51 14.70 0.27
C ILE A 144 -5.43 15.59 -0.33
N LEU A 145 -4.27 15.61 0.31
CA LEU A 145 -3.08 16.33 -0.17
C LEU A 145 -2.20 15.40 -1.01
N PRO A 146 -1.45 15.96 -1.98
CA PRO A 146 -0.49 15.17 -2.76
C PRO A 146 0.61 14.59 -1.86
N PRO A 147 1.23 13.44 -2.24
CA PRO A 147 2.31 12.84 -1.45
C PRO A 147 3.54 13.73 -1.29
N SER A 148 3.68 14.77 -2.12
CA SER A 148 4.77 15.77 -2.04
C SER A 148 4.51 16.89 -1.04
N ASP A 149 3.30 17.04 -0.53
CA ASP A 149 2.97 18.05 0.49
C ASP A 149 3.34 17.54 1.87
N GLU A 150 4.11 18.32 2.62
CA GLU A 150 4.58 17.96 3.97
C GLU A 150 3.44 17.71 4.98
N LYS A 151 2.25 18.25 4.72
CA LYS A 151 1.05 18.05 5.54
C LYS A 151 0.28 16.78 5.16
N SER A 152 0.60 16.17 4.02
CA SER A 152 -0.06 14.94 3.57
C SER A 152 0.23 13.81 4.56
N LYS A 153 -0.79 13.02 4.89
CA LYS A 153 -0.61 11.80 5.70
C LYS A 153 0.33 10.78 5.05
N VAL A 154 0.42 10.81 3.72
CA VAL A 154 1.29 9.92 2.93
C VAL A 154 2.57 10.61 2.46
N TYR A 155 2.87 11.81 2.97
CA TYR A 155 4.20 12.39 2.83
C TYR A 155 5.23 11.49 3.53
N ARG A 156 6.39 11.30 2.91
CA ARG A 156 7.33 10.25 3.31
C ARG A 156 7.60 10.19 4.82
N SER A 157 7.93 11.32 5.45
CA SER A 157 8.21 11.35 6.90
C SER A 157 6.98 11.12 7.77
N ASN A 158 5.76 11.28 7.23
CA ASN A 158 4.51 11.09 7.96
C ASN A 158 3.98 9.65 7.89
N ILE A 159 4.49 8.84 6.94
CA ILE A 159 4.06 7.44 6.77
C ILE A 159 4.14 6.63 8.07
N PRO A 160 5.23 6.67 8.85
CA PRO A 160 5.29 5.91 10.11
C PRO A 160 4.17 6.29 11.08
N ALA A 161 3.92 7.59 11.27
CA ALA A 161 2.85 8.08 12.13
C ALA A 161 1.45 7.69 11.60
N THR A 162 1.26 7.71 10.29
CA THR A 162 0.00 7.27 9.66
C THR A 162 -0.26 5.80 9.92
N CYS A 163 0.73 4.93 9.78
CA CYS A 163 0.61 3.50 10.11
C CYS A 163 0.38 3.28 11.61
N ALA A 164 1.04 4.06 12.47
CA ALA A 164 0.93 3.99 13.93
C ALA A 164 -0.48 4.31 14.44
N THR A 165 -1.29 5.05 13.67
CA THR A 165 -2.68 5.33 14.09
C THR A 165 -3.47 4.06 14.45
N CYS A 166 -3.07 2.91 13.88
CA CYS A 166 -3.60 1.59 14.19
C CYS A 166 -2.52 0.65 14.75
N HIS A 167 -1.33 0.62 14.14
CA HIS A 167 -0.27 -0.35 14.48
C HIS A 167 0.47 -0.05 15.80
N ASP A 168 0.16 1.05 16.48
CA ASP A 168 0.58 1.33 17.86
C ASP A 168 -0.53 1.03 18.90
N LYS A 169 -1.73 0.67 18.44
CA LYS A 169 -2.86 0.34 19.33
C LYS A 169 -2.83 -1.13 19.71
N LYS A 170 -2.54 -1.40 20.97
CA LYS A 170 -2.43 -2.77 21.50
C LYS A 170 -3.63 -3.65 21.12
N TYR A 171 -4.86 -3.17 21.32
CA TYR A 171 -6.07 -3.96 21.05
C TYR A 171 -6.25 -4.30 19.56
N VAL A 172 -5.83 -3.39 18.64
CA VAL A 172 -5.89 -3.63 17.19
C VAL A 172 -4.88 -4.70 16.79
N MET A 173 -3.66 -4.59 17.31
CA MET A 173 -2.58 -5.52 16.98
C MET A 173 -2.84 -6.90 17.54
N GLU A 174 -3.28 -7.00 18.79
CA GLU A 174 -3.63 -8.29 19.43
C GLU A 174 -4.81 -8.98 18.72
N ALA A 175 -5.84 -8.22 18.32
CA ALA A 175 -6.96 -8.76 17.55
C ALA A 175 -6.53 -9.29 16.16
N ALA A 176 -5.47 -8.73 15.59
CA ALA A 176 -4.87 -9.20 14.34
C ALA A 176 -3.81 -10.30 14.54
N GLY A 177 -3.50 -10.69 15.77
CA GLY A 177 -2.43 -11.65 16.08
C GLY A 177 -1.02 -11.09 15.84
N LEU A 178 -0.86 -9.77 15.91
CA LEU A 178 0.38 -9.04 15.64
C LEU A 178 0.98 -8.44 16.92
N SER A 179 2.29 -8.14 16.89
CA SER A 179 2.97 -7.48 18.01
C SER A 179 2.60 -5.99 18.09
N SER A 180 2.21 -5.55 19.28
CA SER A 180 1.94 -4.13 19.56
C SER A 180 3.20 -3.27 19.72
N THR A 181 4.40 -3.86 19.66
CA THR A 181 5.67 -3.13 19.79
C THR A 181 6.30 -2.79 18.44
N THR A 182 5.61 -3.06 17.33
CA THR A 182 6.16 -2.89 15.97
C THR A 182 6.57 -1.45 15.71
N PHE A 183 5.72 -0.49 16.05
CA PHE A 183 6.00 0.92 15.82
C PHE A 183 7.11 1.44 16.73
N SER A 184 7.05 1.18 18.04
CA SER A 184 8.10 1.60 18.99
C SER A 184 9.46 0.98 18.68
N ASN A 185 9.49 -0.25 18.20
CA ASN A 185 10.70 -0.90 17.71
C ASN A 185 11.27 -0.17 16.48
N TYR A 186 10.42 0.19 15.53
CA TYR A 186 10.85 0.95 14.35
C TYR A 186 11.41 2.33 14.75
N GLU A 187 10.77 3.07 15.65
CA GLU A 187 11.23 4.38 16.10
C GLU A 187 12.66 4.32 16.69
N THR A 188 12.96 3.23 17.39
CA THR A 188 14.31 3.02 17.99
C THR A 188 15.35 2.51 17.01
N SER A 189 14.94 2.10 15.80
CA SER A 189 15.82 1.60 14.75
C SER A 189 16.66 2.71 14.11
N VAL A 190 17.70 2.31 13.35
CA VAL A 190 18.49 3.28 12.56
C VAL A 190 17.66 4.01 11.53
N HIS A 191 16.65 3.32 10.94
CA HIS A 191 15.76 3.91 9.95
C HIS A 191 14.80 4.92 10.59
N GLY A 192 14.13 4.54 11.67
CA GLY A 192 13.20 5.43 12.37
C GLY A 192 13.89 6.68 12.93
N LYS A 193 15.06 6.52 13.55
CA LYS A 193 15.89 7.65 14.04
C LYS A 193 16.31 8.59 12.90
N ALA A 194 16.69 8.03 11.76
CA ALA A 194 17.07 8.85 10.61
C ALA A 194 15.88 9.60 10.01
N VAL A 195 14.69 8.98 9.92
CA VAL A 195 13.45 9.66 9.50
C VAL A 195 13.09 10.77 10.48
N ALA A 196 13.14 10.51 11.78
CA ALA A 196 12.88 11.52 12.82
C ALA A 196 13.88 12.70 12.77
N ALA A 197 15.11 12.44 12.30
CA ALA A 197 16.11 13.47 12.06
C ALA A 197 15.96 14.18 10.70
N GLY A 198 14.87 13.94 9.96
CA GLY A 198 14.56 14.62 8.70
C GLY A 198 15.10 13.93 7.44
N SER A 199 15.61 12.70 7.52
CA SER A 199 16.10 11.99 6.34
C SER A 199 14.94 11.58 5.43
N MET A 200 14.94 12.07 4.20
CA MET A 200 14.01 11.66 3.15
C MET A 200 14.44 10.38 2.42
N LYS A 201 15.62 9.83 2.75
CA LYS A 201 16.16 8.60 2.13
C LYS A 201 16.03 7.38 3.03
N ALA A 202 15.93 7.57 4.35
CA ALA A 202 15.80 6.46 5.29
C ALA A 202 14.48 5.68 5.04
N ALA A 203 14.53 4.36 5.23
CA ALA A 203 13.40 3.50 4.97
C ALA A 203 12.21 3.79 5.90
N VAL A 204 11.02 3.90 5.33
CA VAL A 204 9.73 3.97 6.03
C VAL A 204 8.94 2.67 5.81
N CYS A 205 7.81 2.51 6.47
CA CYS A 205 7.03 1.27 6.45
C CYS A 205 6.78 0.74 5.03
N THR A 206 6.41 1.63 4.12
CA THR A 206 6.06 1.27 2.73
C THR A 206 7.24 0.82 1.87
N ASP A 207 8.48 1.14 2.23
CA ASP A 207 9.66 0.69 1.47
C ASP A 207 9.87 -0.82 1.61
N CYS A 208 9.48 -1.36 2.77
CA CYS A 208 9.57 -2.79 3.04
C CYS A 208 8.25 -3.51 2.74
N HIS A 209 7.11 -2.94 3.13
CA HIS A 209 5.81 -3.60 3.07
C HIS A 209 5.00 -3.32 1.81
N GLY A 210 5.42 -2.39 0.96
CA GLY A 210 4.59 -1.84 -0.11
C GLY A 210 3.57 -0.83 0.43
N SER A 211 2.73 -0.29 -0.45
CA SER A 211 1.75 0.75 -0.09
C SER A 211 0.30 0.29 -0.21
N HIS A 212 -0.15 -0.10 -1.39
CA HIS A 212 -1.53 -0.54 -1.61
C HIS A 212 -1.68 -2.05 -1.50
N GLU A 213 -0.79 -2.84 -2.10
CA GLU A 213 -0.76 -4.30 -1.98
C GLU A 213 0.15 -4.72 -0.81
N ILE A 214 -0.31 -4.49 0.41
CA ILE A 214 0.41 -4.92 1.62
C ILE A 214 0.04 -6.38 1.91
N LEU A 215 1.00 -7.29 1.72
CA LEU A 215 0.82 -8.73 1.87
C LEU A 215 1.50 -9.25 3.13
N THR A 216 1.04 -10.41 3.62
CA THR A 216 1.68 -11.10 4.75
C THR A 216 3.07 -11.63 4.37
N ALA A 217 3.92 -11.86 5.36
CA ALA A 217 5.24 -12.48 5.14
C ALA A 217 5.16 -13.94 4.62
N ALA A 218 3.99 -14.57 4.69
CA ALA A 218 3.78 -15.92 4.16
C ALA A 218 3.42 -15.93 2.67
N ASP A 219 3.00 -14.80 2.09
CA ASP A 219 2.66 -14.72 0.68
C ASP A 219 3.93 -14.60 -0.18
N PRO A 220 4.14 -15.51 -1.16
CA PRO A 220 5.32 -15.46 -2.03
C PRO A 220 5.47 -14.17 -2.85
N LYS A 221 4.39 -13.41 -3.06
CA LYS A 221 4.42 -12.11 -3.75
C LYS A 221 4.84 -10.96 -2.82
N SER A 222 4.76 -11.17 -1.51
CA SER A 222 5.10 -10.14 -0.53
C SER A 222 6.56 -9.74 -0.65
N THR A 223 6.83 -8.45 -0.59
CA THR A 223 8.19 -7.91 -0.51
C THR A 223 8.93 -8.35 0.75
N ILE A 224 8.20 -8.71 1.81
CA ILE A 224 8.73 -9.22 3.07
C ILE A 224 8.66 -10.75 3.18
N TYR A 225 8.25 -11.46 2.11
CA TYR A 225 8.42 -12.90 2.03
C TYR A 225 9.90 -13.26 2.13
N ARG A 226 10.23 -14.24 2.97
CA ARG A 226 11.63 -14.55 3.32
C ARG A 226 12.60 -14.57 2.13
N PRO A 227 12.34 -15.27 1.01
CA PRO A 227 13.18 -15.24 -0.17
C PRO A 227 13.31 -13.86 -0.85
N ASN A 228 12.33 -12.97 -0.67
CA ASN A 228 12.33 -11.65 -1.29
C ASN A 228 13.04 -10.59 -0.43
N VAL A 229 13.29 -10.86 0.85
CA VAL A 229 13.92 -9.91 1.79
C VAL A 229 15.24 -9.34 1.26
N PRO A 230 16.20 -10.13 0.74
CA PRO A 230 17.43 -9.55 0.21
C PRO A 230 17.21 -8.54 -0.92
N GLN A 231 16.23 -8.81 -1.81
CA GLN A 231 15.89 -7.87 -2.88
C GLN A 231 15.20 -6.61 -2.36
N THR A 232 14.42 -6.73 -1.31
CA THR A 232 13.76 -5.58 -0.66
C THR A 232 14.79 -4.67 -0.01
N CYS A 233 15.75 -5.22 0.71
CA CYS A 233 16.86 -4.44 1.31
C CYS A 233 17.75 -3.80 0.23
N ALA A 234 17.97 -4.48 -0.89
CA ALA A 234 18.82 -4.03 -2.00
C ALA A 234 18.33 -2.75 -2.67
N LYS A 235 17.09 -2.34 -2.46
CA LYS A 235 16.60 -1.02 -2.96
C LYS A 235 17.49 0.14 -2.48
N CYS A 236 18.19 -0.05 -1.35
CA CYS A 236 19.11 0.93 -0.76
C CYS A 236 20.46 0.31 -0.40
N HIS A 237 20.53 -1.01 -0.11
CA HIS A 237 21.72 -1.75 0.34
C HIS A 237 22.18 -2.76 -0.73
N GLU A 238 22.42 -2.26 -1.95
CA GLU A 238 22.75 -3.12 -3.09
C GLU A 238 24.11 -3.81 -2.91
N SER A 239 25.12 -3.11 -2.38
CA SER A 239 26.45 -3.65 -2.12
C SER A 239 26.40 -4.80 -1.11
N GLU A 240 25.71 -4.61 -0.01
CA GLU A 240 25.56 -5.62 1.04
C GLU A 240 24.80 -6.85 0.53
N ARG A 241 23.80 -6.64 -0.33
CA ARG A 241 23.12 -7.75 -1.02
C ARG A 241 24.04 -8.49 -1.96
N ALA A 242 24.84 -7.78 -2.75
CA ALA A 242 25.76 -8.40 -3.70
C ALA A 242 26.78 -9.30 -2.97
N GLU A 243 27.35 -8.82 -1.87
CA GLU A 243 28.22 -9.60 -0.99
C GLU A 243 27.50 -10.80 -0.38
N PHE A 244 26.29 -10.59 0.17
CA PHE A 244 25.49 -11.65 0.75
C PHE A 244 25.19 -12.77 -0.26
N MET A 245 24.85 -12.43 -1.49
CA MET A 245 24.55 -13.45 -2.53
C MET A 245 25.78 -14.29 -2.91
N GLN A 246 27.00 -13.79 -2.68
CA GLN A 246 28.24 -14.54 -2.86
C GLN A 246 28.58 -15.42 -1.66
N SER A 247 27.98 -15.15 -0.49
CA SER A 247 28.20 -15.92 0.74
C SER A 247 27.62 -17.31 0.67
N ILE A 248 28.10 -18.20 1.56
CA ILE A 248 27.52 -19.55 1.71
C ILE A 248 26.01 -19.51 2.06
N HIS A 249 25.58 -18.51 2.81
CA HIS A 249 24.17 -18.30 3.17
C HIS A 249 23.33 -17.90 1.97
N GLY A 250 23.76 -16.90 1.21
CA GLY A 250 23.07 -16.45 -0.01
C GLY A 250 23.01 -17.52 -1.08
N GLN A 251 24.12 -18.24 -1.28
CA GLN A 251 24.17 -19.38 -2.21
C GLN A 251 23.24 -20.52 -1.77
N SER A 252 23.16 -20.81 -0.47
CA SER A 252 22.26 -21.82 0.08
C SER A 252 20.80 -21.43 -0.17
N MET A 253 20.45 -20.16 0.10
CA MET A 253 19.12 -19.62 -0.18
C MET A 253 18.80 -19.69 -1.68
N ALA A 254 19.72 -19.32 -2.56
CA ALA A 254 19.53 -19.36 -4.02
C ALA A 254 19.28 -20.78 -4.55
N ARG A 255 19.76 -21.81 -3.84
CA ARG A 255 19.48 -23.23 -4.13
C ARG A 255 18.15 -23.72 -3.53
N GLY A 256 17.32 -22.83 -2.97
CA GLY A 256 16.01 -23.17 -2.41
C GLY A 256 16.03 -23.60 -0.95
N ASN A 257 17.15 -23.41 -0.25
CA ASN A 257 17.16 -23.67 1.20
C ASN A 257 16.54 -22.46 1.95
N TRP A 258 15.27 -22.56 2.26
CA TRP A 258 14.53 -21.52 2.96
C TRP A 258 14.86 -21.41 4.47
N GLN A 259 15.68 -22.32 5.01
CA GLN A 259 16.22 -22.22 6.36
C GLN A 259 17.53 -21.41 6.41
N ALA A 260 18.17 -21.16 5.26
CA ALA A 260 19.32 -20.28 5.20
C ALA A 260 18.96 -18.88 5.72
N PRO A 261 19.84 -18.22 6.51
CA PRO A 261 19.53 -16.90 7.03
C PRO A 261 19.45 -15.87 5.91
N VAL A 262 18.59 -14.87 6.12
CA VAL A 262 18.50 -13.65 5.29
C VAL A 262 18.82 -12.42 6.15
N CYS A 263 18.81 -11.24 5.57
CA CYS A 263 19.25 -10.01 6.25
C CYS A 263 18.64 -9.84 7.65
N VAL A 264 17.34 -10.08 7.79
CA VAL A 264 16.61 -9.87 9.05
C VAL A 264 16.94 -10.87 10.16
N ASP A 265 17.50 -12.01 9.83
CA ASP A 265 17.91 -13.00 10.85
C ASP A 265 19.13 -12.53 11.64
N CYS A 266 19.96 -11.68 11.03
CA CYS A 266 21.10 -11.07 11.68
C CYS A 266 20.77 -9.68 12.24
N HIS A 267 20.07 -8.85 11.44
CA HIS A 267 19.84 -7.45 11.78
C HIS A 267 18.56 -7.16 12.55
N GLY A 268 17.65 -8.15 12.66
CA GLY A 268 16.29 -7.95 13.16
C GLY A 268 15.35 -7.38 12.10
N ILE A 269 14.10 -7.18 12.48
CA ILE A 269 13.05 -6.73 11.56
C ILE A 269 12.77 -5.24 11.76
N HIS A 270 12.10 -4.88 12.86
CA HIS A 270 11.75 -3.49 13.17
C HIS A 270 12.77 -2.82 14.12
N THR A 271 13.63 -3.61 14.78
CA THR A 271 14.66 -3.16 15.73
C THR A 271 16.05 -3.07 15.12
N ILE A 272 16.16 -2.82 13.82
CA ILE A 272 17.46 -2.76 13.13
C ILE A 272 18.31 -1.66 13.74
N LYS A 273 19.46 -2.03 14.35
CA LYS A 273 20.37 -1.12 15.04
C LYS A 273 21.74 -1.11 14.38
N ALA A 274 22.48 -0.02 14.60
CA ALA A 274 23.85 0.08 14.14
C ALA A 274 24.73 -1.03 14.76
N SER A 275 25.74 -1.51 14.03
CA SER A 275 26.68 -2.50 14.53
C SER A 275 27.51 -2.00 15.71
N THR A 276 27.56 -0.69 15.93
CA THR A 276 28.23 -0.04 17.07
C THR A 276 27.32 0.08 18.31
N ASP A 277 26.01 -0.17 18.18
CA ASP A 277 25.08 -0.15 19.33
C ASP A 277 25.23 -1.45 20.14
N PRO A 278 25.59 -1.40 21.44
CA PRO A 278 25.74 -2.62 22.25
C PRO A 278 24.47 -3.49 22.35
N THR A 279 23.31 -2.93 22.06
CA THR A 279 22.03 -3.66 22.05
C THR A 279 21.69 -4.24 20.68
N SER A 280 22.52 -3.99 19.65
CA SER A 280 22.35 -4.55 18.31
C SER A 280 22.67 -6.05 18.31
N SER A 281 21.86 -6.85 17.59
CA SER A 281 22.15 -8.25 17.36
C SER A 281 23.50 -8.46 16.64
N VAL A 282 23.89 -7.51 15.79
CA VAL A 282 25.16 -7.54 15.04
C VAL A 282 26.30 -6.78 15.73
N TYR A 283 26.13 -6.36 16.97
CA TYR A 283 27.25 -5.85 17.78
C TYR A 283 28.24 -6.98 18.04
N GLY A 284 29.54 -6.71 17.90
CA GLY A 284 30.59 -7.74 17.90
C GLY A 284 30.51 -8.78 19.03
N GLN A 285 30.22 -8.33 20.26
CA GLN A 285 30.06 -9.20 21.42
C GLN A 285 28.77 -10.04 21.41
N ASN A 286 27.75 -9.62 20.65
CA ASN A 286 26.45 -10.33 20.54
C ASN A 286 26.45 -11.39 19.45
N LEU A 287 27.37 -11.34 18.47
CA LEU A 287 27.39 -12.24 17.33
C LEU A 287 27.39 -13.72 17.73
N ALA A 288 28.30 -14.09 18.63
CA ALA A 288 28.44 -15.49 19.05
C ALA A 288 27.29 -15.97 19.93
N ARG A 289 26.65 -15.08 20.71
CA ARG A 289 25.64 -15.44 21.68
C ARG A 289 24.22 -15.40 21.12
N ALA A 290 23.93 -14.36 20.33
CA ALA A 290 22.57 -14.03 19.94
C ALA A 290 22.30 -14.21 18.45
N THR A 291 23.31 -14.09 17.60
CA THR A 291 23.11 -14.08 16.15
C THR A 291 23.57 -15.40 15.53
N CYS A 292 24.86 -15.67 15.52
CA CYS A 292 25.38 -16.89 14.89
C CYS A 292 24.93 -18.16 15.64
N ALA A 293 24.86 -18.08 16.98
CA ALA A 293 24.45 -19.21 17.83
C ALA A 293 23.04 -19.73 17.54
N ASN A 294 22.12 -18.87 17.10
CA ASN A 294 20.74 -19.27 16.78
C ASN A 294 20.67 -20.49 15.85
N CYS A 295 21.65 -20.61 14.97
CA CYS A 295 21.74 -21.74 14.02
C CYS A 295 22.98 -22.61 14.29
N HIS A 296 24.16 -21.99 14.49
CA HIS A 296 25.45 -22.71 14.59
C HIS A 296 25.71 -23.41 15.91
N GLU A 297 24.85 -23.25 16.92
CA GLU A 297 24.85 -24.06 18.13
C GLU A 297 24.04 -25.35 17.97
N SER A 298 23.14 -25.43 17.00
CA SER A 298 22.25 -26.55 16.78
C SER A 298 23.00 -27.76 16.21
N MET A 299 23.04 -28.87 16.95
CA MET A 299 23.56 -30.16 16.46
C MET A 299 22.77 -30.69 15.28
N ARG A 300 21.44 -30.51 15.28
CA ARG A 300 20.57 -30.97 14.20
C ARG A 300 20.87 -30.21 12.92
N MET A 301 20.94 -28.88 12.96
CA MET A 301 21.29 -28.10 11.77
C MET A 301 22.71 -28.43 11.27
N GLY A 302 23.65 -28.71 12.19
CA GLY A 302 24.98 -29.17 11.83
C GLY A 302 24.94 -30.46 11.02
N GLN A 303 24.11 -31.43 11.43
CA GLN A 303 23.92 -32.69 10.70
C GLN A 303 23.23 -32.48 9.35
N ASP A 304 22.14 -31.68 9.33
CA ASP A 304 21.35 -31.43 8.12
C ASP A 304 22.14 -30.70 7.04
N TYR A 305 23.08 -29.83 7.42
CA TYR A 305 23.81 -28.96 6.50
C TYR A 305 25.33 -29.17 6.48
N GLY A 306 25.84 -30.21 7.12
CA GLY A 306 27.23 -30.63 7.04
C GLY A 306 28.24 -29.73 7.76
N PHE A 307 27.80 -29.01 8.80
CA PHE A 307 28.72 -28.23 9.64
C PHE A 307 28.76 -28.76 11.08
N ALA A 308 29.86 -28.54 11.79
CA ALA A 308 29.95 -28.94 13.20
C ALA A 308 29.06 -28.04 14.08
N GLY A 309 28.13 -28.62 14.82
CA GLY A 309 27.37 -27.93 15.85
C GLY A 309 28.25 -27.41 16.98
N ARG A 310 27.66 -26.67 17.93
CA ARG A 310 28.35 -26.10 19.11
C ARG A 310 29.46 -25.11 18.78
N ARG A 311 29.40 -24.45 17.64
CA ARG A 311 30.41 -23.46 17.23
C ARG A 311 30.48 -22.27 18.19
N ALA A 312 29.33 -21.79 18.66
CA ALA A 312 29.28 -20.70 19.63
C ALA A 312 29.84 -21.14 20.98
N THR A 313 29.50 -22.32 21.49
CA THR A 313 30.07 -22.89 22.72
C THR A 313 31.61 -23.01 22.63
N THR A 314 32.13 -23.55 21.52
CA THR A 314 33.58 -23.69 21.30
C THR A 314 34.27 -22.32 21.27
N TYR A 315 33.71 -21.34 20.57
CA TYR A 315 34.23 -19.96 20.56
C TYR A 315 34.20 -19.37 21.98
N MET A 316 33.09 -19.48 22.71
CA MET A 316 32.96 -18.92 24.06
C MET A 316 33.92 -19.52 25.07
N ALA A 317 34.38 -20.73 24.84
CA ALA A 317 35.42 -21.41 25.64
C ALA A 317 36.86 -21.03 25.21
N SER A 318 37.04 -20.37 24.07
CA SER A 318 38.34 -19.92 23.58
C SER A 318 38.84 -18.64 24.30
N TYR A 319 40.11 -18.31 24.12
CA TYR A 319 40.68 -17.04 24.58
C TYR A 319 39.83 -15.82 24.09
N HIS A 320 39.48 -15.80 22.82
CA HIS A 320 38.66 -14.74 22.25
C HIS A 320 37.30 -14.60 22.91
N GLY A 321 36.59 -15.73 23.10
CA GLY A 321 35.28 -15.75 23.74
C GLY A 321 35.35 -15.34 25.22
N LEU A 322 36.37 -15.78 25.96
CA LEU A 322 36.57 -15.39 27.35
C LEU A 322 36.90 -13.89 27.48
N ALA A 323 37.77 -13.36 26.64
CA ALA A 323 38.10 -11.93 26.63
C ALA A 323 36.87 -11.08 26.25
N SER A 324 36.08 -11.52 25.27
CA SER A 324 34.79 -10.88 24.91
C SER A 324 33.82 -10.88 26.09
N LYS A 325 33.69 -12.00 26.81
CA LYS A 325 32.82 -12.13 27.99
C LYS A 325 33.28 -11.20 29.14
N LEU A 326 34.56 -10.94 29.25
CA LEU A 326 35.15 -9.99 30.22
C LEU A 326 35.07 -8.52 29.76
N GLY A 327 34.41 -8.23 28.66
CA GLY A 327 34.14 -6.87 28.23
C GLY A 327 35.08 -6.31 27.13
N SER A 328 36.04 -7.10 26.64
CA SER A 328 36.90 -6.66 25.54
C SER A 328 36.11 -6.46 24.25
N THR A 329 36.15 -5.26 23.70
CA THR A 329 35.48 -4.89 22.44
C THR A 329 36.39 -5.04 21.21
N VAL A 330 37.71 -5.20 21.43
CA VAL A 330 38.73 -5.30 20.37
C VAL A 330 39.10 -6.75 20.03
N VAL A 331 38.60 -7.71 20.79
CA VAL A 331 38.93 -9.12 20.58
C VAL A 331 38.17 -9.65 19.34
N ALA A 332 38.82 -10.56 18.61
CA ALA A 332 38.24 -11.18 17.43
C ALA A 332 36.90 -11.89 17.75
N ASN A 333 35.92 -11.67 16.92
CA ASN A 333 34.62 -12.34 16.95
C ASN A 333 34.40 -13.15 15.67
N CYS A 334 33.20 -13.75 15.49
CA CYS A 334 32.90 -14.58 14.32
C CYS A 334 33.13 -13.83 12.99
N ALA A 335 32.67 -12.57 12.91
CA ALA A 335 32.81 -11.76 11.71
C ALA A 335 34.27 -11.31 11.44
N SER A 336 35.13 -11.26 12.47
CA SER A 336 36.55 -10.92 12.28
C SER A 336 37.30 -11.95 11.44
N CYS A 337 36.87 -13.18 11.46
CA CYS A 337 37.49 -14.29 10.69
C CYS A 337 36.69 -14.67 9.45
N HIS A 338 35.35 -14.66 9.56
CA HIS A 338 34.46 -15.15 8.51
C HIS A 338 33.88 -14.04 7.61
N GLY A 339 34.13 -12.77 7.94
CA GLY A 339 33.45 -11.65 7.28
C GLY A 339 32.02 -11.45 7.83
N ALA A 340 31.33 -10.43 7.33
CA ALA A 340 29.97 -10.11 7.72
C ALA A 340 28.93 -10.55 6.67
N HIS A 341 28.96 -9.94 5.50
CA HIS A 341 28.01 -10.24 4.43
C HIS A 341 28.55 -11.33 3.49
N ASN A 342 29.84 -11.31 3.19
CA ASN A 342 30.53 -12.27 2.34
C ASN A 342 31.15 -13.41 3.18
N ILE A 343 30.29 -14.18 3.86
CA ILE A 343 30.73 -15.32 4.66
C ILE A 343 31.05 -16.51 3.73
N LEU A 344 32.32 -16.86 3.61
CA LEU A 344 32.79 -17.99 2.81
C LEU A 344 32.92 -19.26 3.66
N PRO A 345 32.91 -20.47 3.01
CA PRO A 345 33.10 -21.75 3.67
C PRO A 345 34.42 -21.83 4.43
#